data_0d8d15412668c75f2e67fc3264fc4db4
#
_entry.id   0d8d15412668c75f2e67fc3264fc4db4
#
_cell.length_a   1.000
_cell.length_b   1.000
_cell.length_c   1.000
_cell.angle_alpha   90.00
_cell.angle_beta   90.00
_cell.angle_gamma   90.00
#
_symmetry.space_group_name_H-M   'P 1'
#
loop_
_entity.id
_entity.type
_entity.pdbx_description
1 polymer ?
#
loop_
_entity_poly.entity_id
_entity_poly.type
_entity_poly.pdbx_seq_one_letter_code
_entity_poly.pdbx_strand_id
1 'polypeptide(L)'
;MRFFFRSRQFKILIAVVSVTLALSLVAVIIGGLLSPQSGLLAAVTSPFEKFSTDISAFFEETGKRFQSNEKAILENNALKQEIADLKEQLSEYDEAKRENEFYKNYLELKEDNPEFQFADANVIARDSDDPFGGFVINKGSLNGVSAYDPVITHEGLMGYVTEVGLTTCKVTTILSSNLKVGALDSRTGDSGAVSGTVQLAKDGLCQMNNLVRTGKIAVGDYIVSSGEGIFPAGLLIGEITAINNDAYTNSLYASVKPFADIAKARSVMVITYFPGQGSEVVTADD
;
A
#
# COMPACT_ATOMS: atom_id res chain seq x y z
N MET A 1 -29.86 23.06 35.83
CA MET A 1 -30.97 22.47 36.64
C MET A 1 -32.25 23.32 36.75
N ARG A 2 -32.31 24.60 36.38
CA ARG A 2 -33.51 25.44 36.53
C ARG A 2 -34.59 25.32 35.44
N PHE A 3 -34.31 24.63 34.31
CA PHE A 3 -35.26 24.52 33.20
C PHE A 3 -36.20 23.31 33.29
N PHE A 4 -35.86 22.30 34.10
CA PHE A 4 -36.68 21.08 34.29
C PHE A 4 -37.97 21.35 35.05
N PHE A 5 -37.95 22.27 36.01
CA PHE A 5 -39.11 22.61 36.86
C PHE A 5 -40.19 23.46 36.15
N ARG A 6 -39.92 23.93 34.94
CA ARG A 6 -40.83 24.83 34.19
C ARG A 6 -41.57 24.13 33.04
N SER A 7 -41.28 22.84 32.81
CA SER A 7 -41.92 22.09 31.71
C SER A 7 -43.38 21.78 32.05
N ARG A 8 -44.28 21.85 31.04
CA ARG A 8 -45.68 21.46 31.18
C ARG A 8 -45.84 20.02 31.71
N GLN A 9 -44.96 19.13 31.39
CA GLN A 9 -44.94 17.74 31.84
C GLN A 9 -44.64 17.61 33.31
N PHE A 10 -43.74 18.40 33.86
CA PHE A 10 -43.45 18.44 35.32
C PHE A 10 -44.62 18.99 36.13
N LYS A 11 -45.33 20.01 35.60
CA LYS A 11 -46.53 20.53 36.28
C LYS A 11 -47.67 19.50 36.27
N ILE A 12 -47.83 18.73 35.22
CA ILE A 12 -48.80 17.63 35.13
C ILE A 12 -48.45 16.54 36.15
N LEU A 13 -47.17 16.17 36.25
CA LEU A 13 -46.69 15.17 37.19
C LEU A 13 -46.93 15.59 38.66
N ILE A 14 -46.64 16.84 39.01
CA ILE A 14 -46.93 17.39 40.36
C ILE A 14 -48.45 17.42 40.60
N ALA A 15 -49.25 17.80 39.62
CA ALA A 15 -50.71 17.80 39.75
C ALA A 15 -51.25 16.39 39.98
N VAL A 16 -50.76 15.39 39.29
CA VAL A 16 -51.17 13.97 39.47
C VAL A 16 -50.74 13.46 40.85
N VAL A 17 -49.51 13.74 41.27
CA VAL A 17 -49.04 13.35 42.62
C VAL A 17 -49.84 14.05 43.73
N SER A 18 -50.17 15.33 43.58
CA SER A 18 -50.98 16.04 44.57
C SER A 18 -52.42 15.55 44.66
N VAL A 19 -53.04 15.19 43.51
CA VAL A 19 -54.38 14.61 43.46
C VAL A 19 -54.41 13.20 44.06
N THR A 20 -53.41 12.36 43.84
CA THR A 20 -53.32 11.02 44.43
C THR A 20 -53.09 11.10 45.95
N LEU A 21 -52.27 12.07 46.41
CA LEU A 21 -52.04 12.32 47.84
C LEU A 21 -53.33 12.82 48.52
N ALA A 22 -54.06 13.73 47.88
CA ALA A 22 -55.34 14.23 48.40
C ALA A 22 -56.42 13.11 48.44
N LEU A 23 -56.51 12.26 47.45
CA LEU A 23 -57.40 11.08 47.42
C LEU A 23 -57.02 10.08 48.52
N SER A 24 -55.75 9.84 48.75
CA SER A 24 -55.25 8.99 49.85
C SER A 24 -55.64 9.52 51.20
N LEU A 25 -55.52 10.85 51.42
CA LEU A 25 -55.90 11.49 52.67
C LEU A 25 -57.39 11.45 52.92
N VAL A 26 -58.23 11.65 51.92
CA VAL A 26 -59.65 11.50 51.93
C VAL A 26 -60.08 10.05 52.26
N ALA A 27 -59.41 9.06 51.65
CA ALA A 27 -59.62 7.64 51.90
C ALA A 27 -59.32 7.23 53.35
N VAL A 28 -58.27 7.82 53.95
CA VAL A 28 -57.92 7.63 55.40
C VAL A 28 -58.94 8.26 56.35
N ILE A 29 -59.46 9.43 55.97
CA ILE A 29 -60.45 10.14 56.83
C ILE A 29 -61.81 9.43 56.79
N ILE A 30 -62.22 8.96 55.62
CA ILE A 30 -63.49 8.22 55.40
C ILE A 30 -63.37 6.80 55.99
N GLY A 31 -62.23 6.15 55.85
CA GLY A 31 -61.95 4.81 56.40
C GLY A 31 -61.94 4.75 57.91
N GLY A 32 -61.68 5.86 58.60
CA GLY A 32 -61.72 5.94 60.02
C GLY A 32 -63.15 5.96 60.61
N LEU A 33 -64.17 6.08 59.78
CA LEU A 33 -65.58 6.18 60.20
C LEU A 33 -66.43 4.94 59.89
N LEU A 34 -65.92 3.92 59.31
CA LEU A 34 -66.68 2.71 58.88
C LEU A 34 -65.92 1.44 59.24
N SER A 35 -66.57 0.57 59.98
CA SER A 35 -66.12 -0.73 60.52
C SER A 35 -65.42 -1.68 59.49
N PRO A 36 -64.60 -2.65 59.98
CA PRO A 36 -63.77 -3.49 59.16
C PRO A 36 -64.51 -4.68 58.60
N GLN A 37 -65.33 -4.47 57.60
CA GLN A 37 -65.83 -5.56 56.74
C GLN A 37 -66.14 -5.01 55.38
N SER A 38 -65.24 -5.19 54.46
CA SER A 38 -65.57 -5.46 53.10
C SER A 38 -64.46 -5.08 52.12
N GLY A 39 -64.23 -5.86 51.14
CA GLY A 39 -63.39 -5.83 49.97
C GLY A 39 -63.20 -4.54 49.16
N LEU A 40 -63.51 -3.37 49.69
CA LEU A 40 -63.29 -2.08 49.05
C LEU A 40 -61.81 -1.61 49.12
N LEU A 41 -61.06 -2.08 50.12
CA LEU A 41 -59.60 -1.81 50.21
C LEU A 41 -58.82 -2.56 49.14
N ALA A 42 -59.28 -3.78 48.76
CA ALA A 42 -58.65 -4.55 47.67
C ALA A 42 -58.88 -3.94 46.27
N ALA A 43 -59.96 -3.19 46.08
CA ALA A 43 -60.24 -2.53 44.82
C ALA A 43 -59.42 -1.27 44.58
N VAL A 44 -58.91 -0.65 45.64
CA VAL A 44 -58.03 0.57 45.55
C VAL A 44 -56.56 0.20 45.52
N THR A 45 -56.14 -0.95 46.10
CA THR A 45 -54.75 -1.41 46.06
C THR A 45 -54.35 -2.19 44.82
N SER A 46 -55.34 -2.87 44.17
CA SER A 46 -55.05 -3.68 42.98
C SER A 46 -54.49 -2.91 41.78
N PRO A 47 -54.87 -1.68 41.44
CA PRO A 47 -54.21 -0.92 40.37
C PRO A 47 -52.81 -0.50 40.75
N PHE A 48 -52.50 -0.30 42.04
CA PHE A 48 -51.19 0.13 42.52
C PHE A 48 -50.14 -1.00 42.44
N GLU A 49 -50.55 -2.24 42.75
CA GLU A 49 -49.65 -3.42 42.63
C GLU A 49 -49.29 -3.71 41.19
N LYS A 50 -50.25 -3.59 40.24
CA LYS A 50 -50.00 -3.76 38.81
C LYS A 50 -49.10 -2.65 38.25
N PHE A 51 -49.29 -1.40 38.67
CA PHE A 51 -48.43 -0.28 38.25
C PHE A 51 -46.99 -0.40 38.78
N SER A 52 -46.81 -0.93 39.98
CA SER A 52 -45.50 -1.14 40.60
C SER A 52 -44.72 -2.26 39.86
N THR A 53 -45.38 -3.38 39.47
CA THR A 53 -44.78 -4.48 38.73
C THR A 53 -44.45 -4.10 37.30
N ASP A 54 -45.32 -3.35 36.62
CA ASP A 54 -45.07 -2.92 35.24
C ASP A 54 -43.93 -1.88 35.13
N ILE A 55 -43.84 -0.98 36.12
CA ILE A 55 -42.73 -0.01 36.20
C ILE A 55 -41.41 -0.73 36.50
N SER A 56 -41.38 -1.70 37.40
CA SER A 56 -40.20 -2.47 37.74
C SER A 56 -39.71 -3.30 36.52
N ALA A 57 -40.64 -3.94 35.78
CA ALA A 57 -40.33 -4.69 34.57
C ALA A 57 -39.77 -3.77 33.46
N PHE A 58 -40.35 -2.58 33.29
CA PHE A 58 -39.85 -1.60 32.31
C PHE A 58 -38.43 -1.09 32.65
N PHE A 59 -38.14 -0.83 33.90
CA PHE A 59 -36.79 -0.44 34.33
C PHE A 59 -35.77 -1.58 34.22
N GLU A 60 -36.19 -2.82 34.48
CA GLU A 60 -35.32 -3.98 34.35
C GLU A 60 -35.01 -4.30 32.86
N GLU A 61 -35.99 -4.21 31.98
CA GLU A 61 -35.81 -4.41 30.54
C GLU A 61 -34.98 -3.28 29.91
N THR A 62 -35.25 -2.02 30.34
CA THR A 62 -34.48 -0.87 29.84
C THR A 62 -33.05 -0.92 30.38
N GLY A 63 -32.82 -1.30 31.61
CA GLY A 63 -31.50 -1.49 32.22
C GLY A 63 -30.71 -2.60 31.52
N LYS A 64 -31.32 -3.72 31.19
CA LYS A 64 -30.69 -4.81 30.43
C LYS A 64 -30.32 -4.40 29.00
N ARG A 65 -31.15 -3.61 28.35
CA ARG A 65 -30.88 -3.05 27.01
C ARG A 65 -29.69 -2.04 27.02
N PHE A 66 -29.63 -1.19 28.03
CA PHE A 66 -28.49 -0.26 28.19
C PHE A 66 -27.20 -1.00 28.50
N GLN A 67 -27.22 -2.00 29.36
CA GLN A 67 -26.04 -2.80 29.70
C GLN A 67 -25.55 -3.68 28.56
N SER A 68 -26.46 -4.19 27.72
CA SER A 68 -26.10 -4.95 26.52
C SER A 68 -25.49 -4.04 25.44
N ASN A 69 -25.98 -2.81 25.31
CA ASN A 69 -25.48 -1.84 24.36
C ASN A 69 -24.07 -1.33 24.73
N GLU A 70 -23.84 -1.10 26.03
CA GLU A 70 -22.53 -0.72 26.56
C GLU A 70 -21.48 -1.84 26.35
N LYS A 71 -21.86 -3.09 26.64
CA LYS A 71 -21.01 -4.26 26.37
C LYS A 71 -20.69 -4.41 24.87
N ALA A 72 -21.69 -4.24 23.99
CA ALA A 72 -21.49 -4.30 22.56
C ALA A 72 -20.56 -3.18 22.03
N ILE A 73 -20.65 -1.99 22.61
CA ILE A 73 -19.73 -0.86 22.29
C ILE A 73 -18.30 -1.18 22.74
N LEU A 74 -18.13 -1.70 23.96
CA LEU A 74 -16.81 -2.09 24.48
C LEU A 74 -16.19 -3.21 23.64
N GLU A 75 -16.98 -4.24 23.29
CA GLU A 75 -16.54 -5.34 22.42
C GLU A 75 -16.20 -4.85 21.01
N ASN A 76 -17.01 -3.95 20.45
CA ASN A 76 -16.72 -3.36 19.14
C ASN A 76 -15.42 -2.54 19.16
N ASN A 77 -15.15 -1.81 20.23
CA ASN A 77 -13.91 -1.06 20.38
C ASN A 77 -12.71 -1.99 20.59
N ALA A 78 -12.85 -3.07 21.37
CA ALA A 78 -11.81 -4.08 21.53
C ALA A 78 -11.48 -4.79 20.22
N LEU A 79 -12.52 -5.20 19.46
CA LEU A 79 -12.34 -5.80 18.13
C LEU A 79 -11.69 -4.84 17.14
N LYS A 80 -12.02 -3.56 17.17
CA LYS A 80 -11.36 -2.55 16.33
C LYS A 80 -9.89 -2.40 16.67
N GLN A 81 -9.56 -2.47 17.95
CA GLN A 81 -8.17 -2.41 18.39
C GLN A 81 -7.40 -3.66 17.98
N GLU A 82 -7.99 -4.85 18.16
CA GLU A 82 -7.41 -6.11 17.69
C GLU A 82 -7.18 -6.13 16.18
N ILE A 83 -8.14 -5.61 15.39
CA ILE A 83 -7.98 -5.45 13.94
C ILE A 83 -6.83 -4.48 13.61
N ALA A 84 -6.65 -3.40 14.36
CA ALA A 84 -5.54 -2.48 14.15
C ALA A 84 -4.20 -3.15 14.43
N ASP A 85 -4.09 -3.85 15.57
CA ASP A 85 -2.90 -4.58 15.98
C ASP A 85 -2.54 -5.70 14.98
N LEU A 86 -3.56 -6.46 14.51
CA LEU A 86 -3.36 -7.49 13.49
C LEU A 86 -2.91 -6.92 12.14
N LYS A 87 -3.40 -5.75 11.76
CA LYS A 87 -2.95 -5.07 10.53
C LYS A 87 -1.50 -4.59 10.65
N GLU A 88 -1.10 -4.10 11.81
CA GLU A 88 0.29 -3.73 12.09
C GLU A 88 1.21 -4.94 11.99
N GLN A 89 0.88 -6.04 12.67
CA GLN A 89 1.64 -7.30 12.62
C GLN A 89 1.72 -7.86 11.18
N LEU A 90 0.62 -7.78 10.42
CA LEU A 90 0.62 -8.21 9.01
C LEU A 90 1.56 -7.35 8.17
N SER A 91 1.57 -6.03 8.40
CA SER A 91 2.49 -5.12 7.69
C SER A 91 3.95 -5.42 7.99
N GLU A 92 4.28 -5.66 9.27
CA GLU A 92 5.64 -6.05 9.69
C GLU A 92 6.06 -7.40 9.10
N TYR A 93 5.14 -8.37 9.11
CA TYR A 93 5.40 -9.69 8.51
C TYR A 93 5.65 -9.59 7.00
N ASP A 94 4.83 -8.81 6.28
CA ASP A 94 4.99 -8.60 4.84
C ASP A 94 6.30 -7.87 4.52
N GLU A 95 6.75 -6.95 5.38
CA GLU A 95 8.03 -6.28 5.22
C GLU A 95 9.20 -7.26 5.44
N ALA A 96 9.19 -8.01 6.53
CA ALA A 96 10.22 -9.02 6.82
C ALA A 96 10.28 -10.12 5.73
N LYS A 97 9.13 -10.51 5.19
CA LYS A 97 9.06 -11.48 4.09
C LYS A 97 9.70 -10.93 2.83
N ARG A 98 9.38 -9.69 2.44
CA ARG A 98 9.99 -9.04 1.26
C ARG A 98 11.51 -8.90 1.42
N GLU A 99 11.97 -8.50 2.61
CA GLU A 99 13.39 -8.39 2.91
C GLU A 99 14.09 -9.75 2.80
N ASN A 100 13.48 -10.83 3.32
CA ASN A 100 14.04 -12.17 3.19
C ASN A 100 14.11 -12.66 1.74
N GLU A 101 13.06 -12.39 0.93
CA GLU A 101 13.06 -12.68 -0.50
C GLU A 101 14.15 -11.88 -1.24
N PHE A 102 14.30 -10.60 -0.91
CA PHE A 102 15.35 -9.77 -1.46
C PHE A 102 16.76 -10.32 -1.16
N TYR A 103 17.05 -10.71 0.09
CA TYR A 103 18.36 -11.27 0.44
C TYR A 103 18.63 -12.63 -0.20
N LYS A 104 17.62 -13.46 -0.37
CA LYS A 104 17.77 -14.73 -1.13
C LYS A 104 18.18 -14.45 -2.57
N ASN A 105 17.46 -13.58 -3.25
CA ASN A 105 17.73 -13.21 -4.63
C ASN A 105 19.10 -12.51 -4.77
N TYR A 106 19.50 -11.72 -3.78
CA TYR A 106 20.83 -11.11 -3.72
C TYR A 106 21.94 -12.15 -3.64
N LEU A 107 21.77 -13.18 -2.81
CA LEU A 107 22.75 -14.26 -2.69
C LEU A 107 22.87 -15.08 -3.99
N GLU A 108 21.75 -15.41 -4.62
CA GLU A 108 21.72 -16.09 -5.91
C GLU A 108 22.46 -15.27 -6.99
N LEU A 109 22.18 -13.98 -7.11
CA LEU A 109 22.88 -13.11 -8.05
C LEU A 109 24.38 -13.01 -7.78
N LYS A 110 24.78 -13.04 -6.53
CA LYS A 110 26.19 -13.00 -6.12
C LYS A 110 26.91 -14.33 -6.40
N GLU A 111 26.19 -15.46 -6.25
CA GLU A 111 26.72 -16.79 -6.60
C GLU A 111 26.90 -16.92 -8.11
N ASP A 112 25.95 -16.42 -8.90
CA ASP A 112 26.00 -16.44 -10.36
C ASP A 112 27.08 -15.50 -10.93
N ASN A 113 27.38 -14.39 -10.19
CA ASN A 113 28.34 -13.37 -10.63
C ASN A 113 29.37 -13.08 -9.52
N PRO A 114 30.27 -13.99 -9.20
CA PRO A 114 31.18 -13.88 -8.06
C PRO A 114 32.18 -12.72 -8.18
N GLU A 115 32.43 -12.21 -9.40
CA GLU A 115 33.33 -11.11 -9.66
C GLU A 115 32.65 -9.73 -9.54
N PHE A 116 31.31 -9.70 -9.45
CA PHE A 116 30.57 -8.45 -9.30
C PHE A 116 30.54 -8.00 -7.84
N GLN A 117 30.58 -6.66 -7.64
CA GLN A 117 30.32 -6.08 -6.35
C GLN A 117 28.97 -5.37 -6.39
N PHE A 118 28.19 -5.61 -5.36
CA PHE A 118 26.84 -5.06 -5.24
C PHE A 118 26.70 -4.21 -3.98
N ALA A 119 25.96 -3.11 -4.10
CA ALA A 119 25.43 -2.37 -2.98
C ALA A 119 23.90 -2.52 -2.96
N ASP A 120 23.36 -3.04 -1.87
CA ASP A 120 21.92 -3.10 -1.63
C ASP A 120 21.38 -1.69 -1.35
N ALA A 121 20.25 -1.32 -1.94
CA ALA A 121 19.66 -0.02 -1.77
C ALA A 121 18.13 -0.07 -1.75
N ASN A 122 17.52 0.88 -1.04
CA ASN A 122 16.08 1.06 -1.02
C ASN A 122 15.69 2.34 -1.77
N VAL A 123 14.59 2.26 -2.49
CA VAL A 123 13.97 3.42 -3.14
C VAL A 123 13.29 4.28 -2.08
N ILE A 124 13.75 5.52 -1.93
CA ILE A 124 13.26 6.46 -0.91
C ILE A 124 12.36 7.55 -1.47
N ALA A 125 12.46 7.85 -2.76
CA ALA A 125 11.62 8.84 -3.42
C ALA A 125 11.41 8.48 -4.90
N ARG A 126 10.25 8.86 -5.43
CA ARG A 126 9.93 8.81 -6.85
C ARG A 126 9.33 10.15 -7.25
N ASP A 127 9.69 10.62 -8.45
CA ASP A 127 9.09 11.79 -9.05
C ASP A 127 7.83 11.35 -9.81
N SER A 128 6.66 11.77 -9.31
CA SER A 128 5.37 11.45 -9.95
C SER A 128 5.18 12.14 -11.29
N ASP A 129 5.91 13.21 -11.54
CA ASP A 129 5.83 13.99 -12.78
C ASP A 129 6.83 13.51 -13.85
N ASP A 130 7.75 12.61 -13.46
CA ASP A 130 8.68 11.97 -14.41
C ASP A 130 7.99 10.80 -15.15
N PRO A 131 7.72 10.95 -16.46
CA PRO A 131 7.07 9.90 -17.23
C PRO A 131 7.91 8.63 -17.36
N PHE A 132 9.18 8.69 -17.04
CA PHE A 132 10.13 7.58 -17.16
C PHE A 132 10.33 6.82 -15.84
N GLY A 133 9.67 7.27 -14.75
CA GLY A 133 9.70 6.60 -13.46
C GLY A 133 11.06 6.63 -12.78
N GLY A 134 11.84 7.69 -12.97
CA GLY A 134 13.09 7.90 -12.24
C GLY A 134 12.88 7.94 -10.73
N PHE A 135 13.89 7.51 -9.98
CA PHE A 135 13.79 7.39 -8.53
C PHE A 135 15.10 7.71 -7.80
N VAL A 136 14.99 7.91 -6.50
CA VAL A 136 16.12 8.16 -5.61
C VAL A 136 16.30 6.96 -4.68
N ILE A 137 17.56 6.56 -4.48
CA ILE A 137 17.96 5.47 -3.57
C ILE A 137 18.72 6.01 -2.35
N ASN A 138 18.70 5.24 -1.25
CA ASN A 138 19.33 5.57 0.04
C ASN A 138 20.82 5.19 0.12
N LYS A 139 21.50 5.07 -1.00
CA LYS A 139 22.96 4.81 -1.08
C LYS A 139 23.61 5.90 -1.93
N GLY A 140 24.84 6.25 -1.59
CA GLY A 140 25.59 7.29 -2.26
C GLY A 140 27.07 6.96 -2.34
N SER A 141 27.91 7.97 -2.58
CA SER A 141 29.36 7.81 -2.71
C SER A 141 30.02 7.20 -1.46
N LEU A 142 29.46 7.43 -0.27
CA LEU A 142 29.95 6.80 0.97
C LEU A 142 29.73 5.28 0.99
N ASN A 143 28.85 4.76 0.15
CA ASN A 143 28.57 3.33 0.00
C ASN A 143 29.25 2.72 -1.23
N GLY A 144 30.17 3.45 -1.86
CA GLY A 144 30.89 3.00 -3.04
C GLY A 144 30.11 3.14 -4.36
N VAL A 145 28.95 3.83 -4.34
CA VAL A 145 28.15 4.07 -5.55
C VAL A 145 28.76 5.21 -6.35
N SER A 146 28.88 4.99 -7.65
CA SER A 146 29.44 5.93 -8.63
C SER A 146 28.42 6.27 -9.71
N ALA A 147 28.65 7.37 -10.43
CA ALA A 147 27.85 7.69 -11.61
C ALA A 147 28.04 6.60 -12.67
N TYR A 148 26.95 6.29 -13.36
CA TYR A 148 26.87 5.24 -14.39
C TYR A 148 26.85 3.79 -13.85
N ASP A 149 26.86 3.57 -12.54
CA ASP A 149 26.67 2.24 -11.98
C ASP A 149 25.30 1.68 -12.38
N PRO A 150 25.25 0.43 -12.91
CA PRO A 150 23.99 -0.21 -13.24
C PRO A 150 23.13 -0.48 -12.00
N VAL A 151 21.83 -0.27 -12.12
CA VAL A 151 20.84 -0.57 -11.09
C VAL A 151 19.94 -1.68 -11.57
N ILE A 152 19.85 -2.76 -10.80
CA ILE A 152 19.14 -3.98 -11.14
C ILE A 152 18.19 -4.41 -10.02
N THR A 153 17.26 -5.29 -10.37
CA THR A 153 16.56 -6.18 -9.43
C THR A 153 16.91 -7.63 -9.77
N HIS A 154 16.39 -8.58 -9.03
CA HIS A 154 16.51 -10.00 -9.39
C HIS A 154 15.80 -10.34 -10.70
N GLU A 155 14.82 -9.54 -11.10
CA GLU A 155 14.07 -9.72 -12.34
C GLU A 155 14.83 -9.16 -13.56
N GLY A 156 15.68 -8.15 -13.39
CA GLY A 156 16.43 -7.57 -14.47
C GLY A 156 16.88 -6.13 -14.26
N LEU A 157 17.31 -5.53 -15.38
CA LEU A 157 17.86 -4.17 -15.42
C LEU A 157 16.77 -3.13 -15.18
N MET A 158 17.04 -2.22 -14.24
CA MET A 158 16.18 -1.06 -13.92
C MET A 158 16.64 0.21 -14.62
N GLY A 159 17.96 0.43 -14.67
CA GLY A 159 18.54 1.66 -15.16
C GLY A 159 19.98 1.84 -14.72
N TYR A 160 20.38 3.08 -14.48
CA TYR A 160 21.71 3.44 -14.00
C TYR A 160 21.68 4.69 -13.11
N VAL A 161 22.73 4.87 -12.32
CA VAL A 161 22.90 6.04 -11.44
C VAL A 161 23.34 7.26 -12.27
N THR A 162 22.56 8.34 -12.23
CA THR A 162 22.85 9.59 -12.96
C THR A 162 23.48 10.66 -12.11
N GLU A 163 23.00 10.82 -10.87
CA GLU A 163 23.49 11.83 -9.95
C GLU A 163 23.87 11.17 -8.64
N VAL A 164 25.06 11.45 -8.14
CA VAL A 164 25.61 10.85 -6.92
C VAL A 164 25.75 11.91 -5.84
N GLY A 165 24.99 11.73 -4.77
CA GLY A 165 25.18 12.44 -3.52
C GLY A 165 26.04 11.65 -2.53
N LEU A 166 26.24 12.17 -1.31
CA LEU A 166 27.00 11.48 -0.27
C LEU A 166 26.30 10.21 0.21
N THR A 167 24.98 10.28 0.47
CA THR A 167 24.18 9.20 1.04
C THR A 167 23.01 8.76 0.16
N THR A 168 22.76 9.46 -0.94
CA THR A 168 21.65 9.19 -1.86
C THR A 168 22.10 9.34 -3.30
N CYS A 169 21.47 8.62 -4.21
CA CYS A 169 21.68 8.73 -5.66
C CYS A 169 20.36 8.80 -6.41
N LYS A 170 20.39 9.50 -7.54
CA LYS A 170 19.28 9.51 -8.50
C LYS A 170 19.52 8.46 -9.58
N VAL A 171 18.48 7.73 -9.91
CA VAL A 171 18.50 6.65 -10.91
C VAL A 171 17.61 7.03 -12.08
N THR A 172 18.17 6.94 -13.27
CA THR A 172 17.44 7.03 -14.54
C THR A 172 17.12 5.62 -15.02
N THR A 173 15.86 5.38 -15.36
CA THR A 173 15.38 4.05 -15.73
C THR A 173 15.57 3.72 -17.21
N ILE A 174 15.46 2.45 -17.57
CA ILE A 174 15.50 1.99 -18.97
C ILE A 174 14.30 2.48 -19.80
N LEU A 175 13.28 3.04 -19.18
CA LEU A 175 12.17 3.71 -19.86
C LEU A 175 12.54 5.10 -20.39
N SER A 176 13.68 5.65 -19.96
CA SER A 176 14.12 6.98 -20.36
C SER A 176 14.65 7.00 -21.78
N SER A 177 14.33 8.06 -22.52
CA SER A 177 14.89 8.33 -23.84
C SER A 177 16.37 8.74 -23.79
N ASN A 178 16.85 9.15 -22.61
CA ASN A 178 18.23 9.57 -22.40
C ASN A 178 19.20 8.39 -22.18
N LEU A 179 18.65 7.21 -21.93
CA LEU A 179 19.43 5.99 -21.75
C LEU A 179 19.37 5.15 -23.03
N LYS A 180 20.54 4.67 -23.46
CA LYS A 180 20.66 3.67 -24.52
C LYS A 180 21.48 2.51 -23.98
N VAL A 181 20.88 1.32 -23.98
CA VAL A 181 21.51 0.08 -23.53
C VAL A 181 21.81 -0.77 -24.75
N GLY A 182 23.07 -1.11 -24.98
CA GLY A 182 23.44 -2.13 -25.98
C GLY A 182 22.78 -3.46 -25.60
N ALA A 183 22.09 -4.09 -26.52
CA ALA A 183 21.26 -5.26 -26.25
C ALA A 183 21.37 -6.33 -27.31
N LEU A 184 21.17 -7.57 -26.91
CA LEU A 184 21.14 -8.76 -27.73
C LEU A 184 19.85 -9.54 -27.49
N ASP A 185 19.30 -10.09 -28.55
CA ASP A 185 18.32 -11.16 -28.45
C ASP A 185 19.02 -12.44 -27.97
N SER A 186 18.58 -12.99 -26.87
CA SER A 186 19.22 -14.16 -26.24
C SER A 186 19.15 -15.44 -27.09
N ARG A 187 18.14 -15.54 -27.99
CA ARG A 187 17.95 -16.71 -28.85
C ARG A 187 18.69 -16.60 -30.18
N THR A 188 18.65 -15.44 -30.83
CA THR A 188 19.19 -15.25 -32.17
C THR A 188 20.56 -14.60 -32.20
N GLY A 189 20.92 -13.86 -31.12
CA GLY A 189 22.13 -13.05 -31.06
C GLY A 189 22.03 -11.76 -31.88
N ASP A 190 20.85 -11.41 -32.39
CA ASP A 190 20.64 -10.15 -33.11
C ASP A 190 20.84 -8.96 -32.14
N SER A 191 21.68 -8.02 -32.57
CA SER A 191 22.05 -6.85 -31.75
C SER A 191 21.16 -5.66 -32.05
N GLY A 192 21.00 -4.81 -31.04
CA GLY A 192 20.29 -3.54 -31.13
C GLY A 192 20.57 -2.66 -29.93
N ALA A 193 19.84 -1.56 -29.79
CA ALA A 193 19.93 -0.66 -28.67
C ALA A 193 18.54 -0.48 -28.05
N VAL A 194 18.43 -0.76 -26.75
CA VAL A 194 17.20 -0.51 -25.96
C VAL A 194 17.21 0.92 -25.45
N SER A 195 16.10 1.63 -25.66
CA SER A 195 15.86 2.97 -25.16
C SER A 195 14.36 3.18 -24.89
N GLY A 196 14.00 4.14 -24.04
CA GLY A 196 12.63 4.51 -23.83
C GLY A 196 12.14 5.59 -24.80
N THR A 197 10.83 5.78 -24.79
CA THR A 197 10.15 6.94 -25.39
C THR A 197 9.03 7.38 -24.46
N VAL A 198 8.65 8.66 -24.47
CA VAL A 198 7.56 9.18 -23.63
C VAL A 198 6.24 8.42 -23.84
N GLN A 199 6.01 7.93 -25.07
CA GLN A 199 4.78 7.20 -25.40
C GLN A 199 4.79 5.79 -24.79
N LEU A 200 5.88 5.05 -24.98
CA LEU A 200 6.01 3.69 -24.48
C LEU A 200 6.17 3.63 -22.95
N ALA A 201 6.85 4.62 -22.37
CA ALA A 201 7.05 4.69 -20.93
C ALA A 201 5.73 4.77 -20.14
N LYS A 202 4.69 5.39 -20.70
CA LYS A 202 3.35 5.42 -20.08
C LYS A 202 2.74 4.04 -19.89
N ASP A 203 3.08 3.13 -20.79
CA ASP A 203 2.63 1.73 -20.76
C ASP A 203 3.67 0.81 -20.09
N GLY A 204 4.74 1.39 -19.52
CA GLY A 204 5.84 0.64 -18.90
C GLY A 204 6.69 -0.14 -19.93
N LEU A 205 6.73 0.29 -21.18
CA LEU A 205 7.46 -0.35 -22.26
C LEU A 205 8.69 0.48 -22.66
N CYS A 206 9.70 -0.19 -23.18
CA CYS A 206 10.81 0.41 -23.94
C CYS A 206 10.85 -0.16 -25.35
N GLN A 207 11.78 0.30 -26.16
CA GLN A 207 11.95 -0.19 -27.52
C GLN A 207 13.39 -0.59 -27.79
N MET A 208 13.58 -1.66 -28.54
CA MET A 208 14.87 -2.05 -29.11
C MET A 208 14.95 -1.58 -30.57
N ASN A 209 15.91 -0.71 -30.83
CA ASN A 209 16.14 -0.07 -32.14
C ASN A 209 17.34 -0.70 -32.85
N ASN A 210 17.60 -0.24 -34.06
CA ASN A 210 18.73 -0.65 -34.90
C ASN A 210 18.71 -2.14 -35.28
N LEU A 211 17.52 -2.73 -35.35
CA LEU A 211 17.36 -4.13 -35.73
C LEU A 211 17.62 -4.33 -37.21
N VAL A 212 18.42 -5.37 -37.52
CA VAL A 212 18.69 -5.75 -38.90
C VAL A 212 17.45 -6.42 -39.47
N ARG A 213 17.04 -6.02 -40.69
CA ARG A 213 15.85 -6.58 -41.37
C ARG A 213 15.91 -8.08 -41.63
N THR A 214 17.12 -8.61 -41.75
CA THR A 214 17.37 -10.05 -41.94
C THR A 214 17.40 -10.82 -40.63
N GLY A 215 17.26 -10.11 -39.48
CA GLY A 215 17.22 -10.70 -38.15
C GLY A 215 16.02 -11.65 -37.99
N LYS A 216 16.17 -12.61 -37.12
CA LYS A 216 15.16 -13.64 -36.83
C LYS A 216 14.49 -13.45 -35.50
N ILE A 217 14.46 -12.20 -35.00
CA ILE A 217 13.77 -11.87 -33.74
C ILE A 217 12.28 -12.20 -33.84
N ALA A 218 11.71 -12.64 -32.75
CA ALA A 218 10.29 -12.98 -32.63
C ALA A 218 9.68 -12.40 -31.37
N VAL A 219 8.36 -12.25 -31.38
CA VAL A 219 7.61 -11.93 -30.15
C VAL A 219 7.78 -13.09 -29.17
N GLY A 220 8.07 -12.77 -27.89
CA GLY A 220 8.39 -13.74 -26.85
C GLY A 220 9.90 -13.96 -26.64
N ASP A 221 10.77 -13.39 -27.50
CA ASP A 221 12.21 -13.47 -27.29
C ASP A 221 12.67 -12.59 -26.13
N TYR A 222 13.68 -13.04 -25.39
CA TYR A 222 14.26 -12.35 -24.26
C TYR A 222 15.43 -11.50 -24.70
N ILE A 223 15.46 -10.28 -24.21
CA ILE A 223 16.52 -9.30 -24.48
C ILE A 223 17.42 -9.20 -23.26
N VAL A 224 18.74 -9.26 -23.53
CA VAL A 224 19.80 -9.12 -22.54
C VAL A 224 20.75 -7.99 -22.94
N SER A 225 21.52 -7.45 -21.98
CA SER A 225 22.56 -6.48 -22.27
C SER A 225 23.71 -7.12 -23.06
N SER A 226 24.28 -6.36 -24.01
CA SER A 226 25.38 -6.85 -24.87
C SER A 226 26.76 -6.80 -24.18
N GLY A 227 26.90 -6.08 -23.08
CA GLY A 227 28.19 -5.80 -22.45
C GLY A 227 28.93 -4.60 -23.04
N GLU A 228 28.30 -3.89 -23.96
CA GLU A 228 28.84 -2.65 -24.50
C GLU A 228 28.48 -1.44 -23.63
N GLY A 229 29.45 -0.55 -23.41
CA GLY A 229 29.26 0.67 -22.66
C GLY A 229 29.34 0.47 -21.13
N ILE A 230 28.34 0.98 -20.40
CA ILE A 230 28.33 1.03 -18.93
C ILE A 230 27.65 -0.18 -18.28
N PHE A 231 27.14 -1.13 -19.05
CA PHE A 231 26.44 -2.29 -18.53
C PHE A 231 27.22 -3.58 -18.75
N PRO A 232 27.32 -4.48 -17.78
CA PRO A 232 27.90 -5.80 -18.01
C PRO A 232 27.02 -6.62 -18.98
N ALA A 233 27.61 -7.58 -19.64
CA ALA A 233 26.89 -8.49 -20.54
C ALA A 233 25.92 -9.42 -19.77
N GLY A 234 24.82 -9.78 -20.42
CA GLY A 234 23.91 -10.82 -19.92
C GLY A 234 22.87 -10.37 -18.90
N LEU A 235 22.81 -9.08 -18.54
CA LEU A 235 21.71 -8.60 -17.69
C LEU A 235 20.38 -8.71 -18.41
N LEU A 236 19.40 -9.35 -17.81
CA LEU A 236 18.04 -9.44 -18.33
C LEU A 236 17.44 -8.05 -18.46
N ILE A 237 16.85 -7.73 -19.62
CA ILE A 237 16.17 -6.45 -19.84
C ILE A 237 14.66 -6.67 -19.91
N GLY A 238 14.19 -7.55 -20.78
CA GLY A 238 12.75 -7.77 -20.95
C GLY A 238 12.43 -8.74 -22.08
N GLU A 239 11.15 -8.81 -22.42
CA GLU A 239 10.59 -9.67 -23.46
C GLU A 239 10.03 -8.83 -24.60
N ILE A 240 10.24 -9.27 -25.84
CA ILE A 240 9.65 -8.65 -27.04
C ILE A 240 8.14 -8.89 -27.06
N THR A 241 7.37 -7.81 -27.04
CA THR A 241 5.89 -7.86 -27.09
C THR A 241 5.33 -7.58 -28.48
N ALA A 242 6.04 -6.79 -29.29
CA ALA A 242 5.65 -6.46 -30.66
C ALA A 242 6.87 -6.10 -31.51
N ILE A 243 6.78 -6.37 -32.82
CA ILE A 243 7.79 -5.96 -33.80
C ILE A 243 7.11 -5.02 -34.79
N ASN A 244 7.68 -3.84 -34.95
CA ASN A 244 7.10 -2.75 -35.73
C ASN A 244 8.08 -2.26 -36.80
N ASN A 245 7.54 -1.67 -37.85
CA ASN A 245 8.33 -1.02 -38.90
C ASN A 245 8.23 0.50 -38.72
N ASP A 246 9.37 1.15 -38.62
CA ASP A 246 9.41 2.61 -38.64
C ASP A 246 9.24 3.09 -40.09
N ALA A 247 8.11 3.73 -40.37
CA ALA A 247 7.76 4.23 -41.67
C ALA A 247 8.71 5.33 -42.19
N TYR A 248 9.42 6.02 -41.33
CA TYR A 248 10.31 7.14 -41.68
C TYR A 248 11.73 6.64 -41.97
N THR A 249 12.26 5.79 -41.14
CA THR A 249 13.65 5.28 -41.27
C THR A 249 13.73 3.96 -42.01
N ASN A 250 12.58 3.34 -42.30
CA ASN A 250 12.49 2.01 -42.93
C ASN A 250 13.26 0.93 -42.15
N SER A 251 13.47 1.14 -40.85
CA SER A 251 14.11 0.21 -39.92
C SER A 251 13.06 -0.53 -39.07
N LEU A 252 13.44 -1.69 -38.54
CA LEU A 252 12.62 -2.42 -37.59
C LEU A 252 12.94 -1.96 -36.17
N TYR A 253 11.91 -1.90 -35.34
CA TYR A 253 12.08 -1.79 -33.92
C TYR A 253 11.15 -2.78 -33.20
N ALA A 254 11.56 -3.25 -32.05
CA ALA A 254 10.77 -4.12 -31.21
C ALA A 254 10.32 -3.38 -29.95
N SER A 255 9.05 -3.50 -29.58
CA SER A 255 8.56 -3.09 -28.26
C SER A 255 8.97 -4.14 -27.25
N VAL A 256 9.61 -3.73 -26.16
CA VAL A 256 10.14 -4.60 -25.11
C VAL A 256 9.45 -4.26 -23.81
N LYS A 257 8.91 -5.28 -23.14
CA LYS A 257 8.38 -5.17 -21.80
C LYS A 257 9.47 -5.54 -20.80
N PRO A 258 9.96 -4.61 -19.98
CA PRO A 258 10.94 -4.91 -18.96
C PRO A 258 10.45 -6.02 -18.02
N PHE A 259 11.36 -6.89 -17.58
CA PHE A 259 11.05 -7.87 -16.53
C PHE A 259 10.93 -7.18 -15.18
N ALA A 260 11.83 -6.23 -14.89
CA ALA A 260 11.79 -5.47 -13.64
C ALA A 260 10.57 -4.56 -13.58
N ASP A 261 9.79 -4.64 -12.49
CA ASP A 261 8.67 -3.71 -12.22
C ASP A 261 9.22 -2.37 -11.73
N ILE A 262 9.49 -1.47 -12.69
CA ILE A 262 10.10 -0.15 -12.43
C ILE A 262 9.22 0.70 -11.50
N ALA A 263 7.90 0.58 -11.62
CA ALA A 263 6.97 1.39 -10.85
C ALA A 263 6.87 0.96 -9.38
N LYS A 264 7.01 -0.35 -9.09
CA LYS A 264 6.74 -0.90 -7.76
C LYS A 264 7.99 -1.32 -6.98
N ALA A 265 9.15 -1.42 -7.63
CA ALA A 265 10.38 -1.83 -6.98
C ALA A 265 10.67 -0.94 -5.75
N ARG A 266 10.89 -1.55 -4.60
CA ARG A 266 11.23 -0.89 -3.33
C ARG A 266 12.68 -1.09 -2.96
N SER A 267 13.24 -2.25 -3.29
CA SER A 267 14.63 -2.61 -3.05
C SER A 267 15.30 -2.90 -4.38
N VAL A 268 16.49 -2.40 -4.56
CA VAL A 268 17.30 -2.55 -5.78
C VAL A 268 18.74 -2.86 -5.40
N MET A 269 19.51 -3.34 -6.36
CA MET A 269 20.94 -3.58 -6.22
C MET A 269 21.67 -2.68 -7.21
N VAL A 270 22.71 -2.01 -6.73
CA VAL A 270 23.64 -1.24 -7.56
C VAL A 270 24.88 -2.09 -7.80
N ILE A 271 25.23 -2.32 -9.06
CA ILE A 271 26.49 -2.98 -9.41
C ILE A 271 27.59 -1.92 -9.34
N THR A 272 28.36 -1.94 -8.25
CA THR A 272 29.44 -0.97 -8.01
C THR A 272 30.75 -1.34 -8.68
N TYR A 273 30.89 -2.61 -9.08
CA TYR A 273 32.03 -3.10 -9.83
C TYR A 273 31.66 -4.33 -10.64
N PHE A 274 32.16 -4.42 -11.88
CA PHE A 274 32.13 -5.61 -12.72
C PHE A 274 33.34 -5.64 -13.65
N PRO A 275 33.81 -6.81 -14.11
CA PRO A 275 34.93 -6.92 -15.04
C PRO A 275 34.64 -6.19 -16.37
N GLY A 276 35.56 -5.33 -16.79
CA GLY A 276 35.40 -4.53 -18.01
C GLY A 276 34.78 -3.15 -17.80
N GLN A 277 34.38 -2.79 -16.58
CA GLN A 277 33.87 -1.45 -16.26
C GLN A 277 34.92 -0.38 -16.58
N GLY A 278 34.52 0.64 -17.35
CA GLY A 278 35.40 1.77 -17.72
C GLY A 278 36.42 1.48 -18.82
N SER A 279 36.39 0.30 -19.43
CA SER A 279 37.37 -0.02 -20.51
C SER A 279 37.07 0.64 -21.87
N GLU A 280 35.90 1.28 -22.02
CA GLU A 280 35.52 2.05 -23.22
C GLU A 280 34.84 3.36 -22.89
N VAL A 281 35.55 4.28 -22.22
CA VAL A 281 35.26 5.71 -22.41
C VAL A 281 36.11 6.14 -23.61
N VAL A 282 35.66 5.86 -24.79
CA VAL A 282 36.15 6.58 -25.98
C VAL A 282 35.63 8.01 -25.81
N THR A 283 36.48 8.87 -25.30
CA THR A 283 36.27 10.31 -25.41
C THR A 283 36.23 10.63 -26.90
N ALA A 284 35.01 10.90 -27.40
CA ALA A 284 34.85 11.53 -28.71
C ALA A 284 35.23 13.02 -28.55
N ASP A 285 36.55 13.26 -28.50
CA ASP A 285 37.17 14.54 -28.70
C ASP A 285 38.50 14.32 -29.43
N ASP A 286 38.38 14.28 -30.75
CA ASP A 286 39.37 14.77 -31.74
C ASP A 286 38.65 15.11 -33.06
#